data_24b1b7cc558e2c97a630ae81d52f91f7
#
_entry.id   24b1b7cc558e2c97a630ae81d52f91f7
#
_cell.length_a   1.000
_cell.length_b   1.000
_cell.length_c   1.000
_cell.angle_alpha   90.00
_cell.angle_beta   90.00
_cell.angle_gamma   90.00
#
_symmetry.space_group_name_H-M   'P 1'
#
loop_
_entity.id
_entity.type
_entity.pdbx_description
1 polymer ?
#
loop_
_entity_poly.entity_id
_entity_poly.type
_entity_poly.pdbx_seq_one_letter_code
_entity_poly.pdbx_strand_id
1 'polypeptide(L)'
;MIALHQATVGYGDLPLFPPLSGHFASGSLTAVIGVNGAGKSTLLKTIAGLLPLQGGSLKFSPHPPPAIAYLPQQLELDRQFPITVGDLVAMGCWRRSGIFGAVKRAQRQCITEALETVGMTSLAHRPLNALSGGQLQRALFARLLVQQTPLILLDEPFTGIDTATTGLLLRVIEQLHRQGKTLIAVLHDMAMVADHFPQALLLSAQHCRWGTADEVLTQGRVGNTVTYRQAVAP
;
A
#
# COMPACT_ATOMS: atom_id res chain seq x y z
N MET A 1 -6.64 15.18 0.56
CA MET A 1 -7.91 14.47 0.38
C MET A 1 -7.97 13.91 -1.04
N ILE A 2 -8.48 12.68 -1.19
CA ILE A 2 -8.73 12.06 -2.49
C ILE A 2 -10.23 11.83 -2.57
N ALA A 3 -10.92 12.48 -3.49
CA ALA A 3 -12.36 12.35 -3.67
C ALA A 3 -12.67 11.55 -4.94
N LEU A 4 -13.57 10.59 -4.82
CA LEU A 4 -14.09 9.75 -5.89
C LEU A 4 -15.57 10.11 -6.09
N HIS A 5 -15.97 10.39 -7.32
CA HIS A 5 -17.37 10.68 -7.69
C HIS A 5 -17.79 9.77 -8.82
N GLN A 6 -18.64 8.82 -8.52
CA GLN A 6 -19.13 7.79 -9.45
C GLN A 6 -17.96 7.14 -10.22
N ALA A 7 -16.84 6.91 -9.51
CA ALA A 7 -15.61 6.43 -10.10
C ALA A 7 -15.76 4.97 -10.54
N THR A 8 -15.64 4.72 -11.84
CA THR A 8 -15.69 3.40 -12.44
C THR A 8 -14.27 2.89 -12.68
N VAL A 9 -13.94 1.76 -12.09
CA VAL A 9 -12.61 1.14 -12.14
C VAL A 9 -12.73 -0.27 -12.71
N GLY A 10 -11.89 -0.59 -13.69
CA GLY A 10 -11.92 -1.90 -14.34
C GLY A 10 -10.91 -2.02 -15.47
N TYR A 11 -11.07 -3.04 -16.28
CA TYR A 11 -10.25 -3.31 -17.47
C TYR A 11 -11.15 -3.34 -18.72
N GLY A 12 -10.77 -2.62 -19.77
CA GLY A 12 -11.63 -2.45 -20.94
C GLY A 12 -12.97 -1.84 -20.53
N ASP A 13 -14.08 -2.41 -20.99
CA ASP A 13 -15.44 -1.92 -20.68
C ASP A 13 -16.10 -2.63 -19.49
N LEU A 14 -15.34 -3.44 -18.72
CA LEU A 14 -15.86 -4.22 -17.61
C LEU A 14 -15.49 -3.59 -16.26
N PRO A 15 -16.47 -2.96 -15.56
CA PRO A 15 -16.25 -2.48 -14.20
C PRO A 15 -16.11 -3.65 -13.21
N LEU A 16 -15.20 -3.53 -12.25
CA LEU A 16 -14.95 -4.56 -11.24
C LEU A 16 -15.89 -4.47 -10.03
N PHE A 17 -16.44 -3.30 -9.79
CA PHE A 17 -17.40 -3.01 -8.73
C PHE A 17 -18.31 -1.86 -9.14
N PRO A 18 -19.45 -1.62 -8.46
CA PRO A 18 -20.33 -0.49 -8.73
C PRO A 18 -19.60 0.85 -8.65
N PRO A 19 -20.04 1.88 -9.40
CA PRO A 19 -19.40 3.19 -9.36
C PRO A 19 -19.19 3.69 -7.94
N LEU A 20 -17.93 3.98 -7.58
CA LEU A 20 -17.52 4.31 -6.23
C LEU A 20 -17.60 5.82 -6.00
N SER A 21 -18.34 6.22 -4.95
CA SER A 21 -18.32 7.59 -4.44
C SER A 21 -17.89 7.60 -2.98
N GLY A 22 -17.06 8.58 -2.62
CA GLY A 22 -16.51 8.73 -1.27
C GLY A 22 -15.16 9.42 -1.29
N HIS A 23 -14.45 9.37 -0.17
CA HIS A 23 -13.17 10.05 -0.09
C HIS A 23 -12.22 9.39 0.91
N PHE A 24 -10.92 9.50 0.64
CA PHE A 24 -9.86 9.28 1.61
C PHE A 24 -9.44 10.64 2.17
N ALA A 25 -9.60 10.84 3.48
CA ALA A 25 -9.21 12.08 4.14
C ALA A 25 -7.68 12.24 4.16
N SER A 26 -7.19 13.48 4.15
CA SER A 26 -5.76 13.74 4.37
C SER A 26 -5.36 13.26 5.77
N GLY A 27 -4.21 12.59 5.85
CA GLY A 27 -3.71 12.03 7.10
C GLY A 27 -4.48 10.81 7.61
N SER A 28 -5.40 10.22 6.83
CA SER A 28 -6.11 9.00 7.23
C SER A 28 -5.26 7.75 7.01
N LEU A 29 -5.56 6.72 7.79
CA LEU A 29 -5.07 5.35 7.62
C LEU A 29 -6.29 4.47 7.31
N THR A 30 -6.39 4.01 6.05
CA THR A 30 -7.57 3.31 5.55
C THR A 30 -7.20 1.94 4.99
N ALA A 31 -7.88 0.89 5.45
CA ALA A 31 -7.81 -0.43 4.87
C ALA A 31 -8.79 -0.57 3.70
N VAL A 32 -8.37 -1.13 2.58
CA VAL A 32 -9.24 -1.56 1.47
C VAL A 32 -9.37 -3.08 1.55
N ILE A 33 -10.58 -3.55 1.82
CA ILE A 33 -10.89 -4.97 2.03
C ILE A 33 -11.92 -5.47 1.01
N GLY A 34 -12.01 -6.77 0.85
CA GLY A 34 -12.93 -7.42 -0.08
C GLY A 34 -12.38 -8.76 -0.56
N VAL A 35 -13.19 -9.56 -1.24
CA VAL A 35 -12.79 -10.85 -1.78
C VAL A 35 -11.70 -10.71 -2.86
N ASN A 36 -11.01 -11.82 -3.16
CA ASN A 36 -10.05 -11.83 -4.26
C ASN A 36 -10.78 -11.52 -5.58
N GLY A 37 -10.16 -10.69 -6.42
CA GLY A 37 -10.77 -10.23 -7.67
C GLY A 37 -11.76 -9.06 -7.51
N ALA A 38 -12.05 -8.56 -6.32
CA ALA A 38 -12.95 -7.42 -6.09
C ALA A 38 -12.44 -6.07 -6.61
N GLY A 39 -11.25 -6.00 -7.21
CA GLY A 39 -10.72 -4.76 -7.80
C GLY A 39 -9.89 -3.89 -6.85
N LYS A 40 -9.50 -4.40 -5.67
CA LYS A 40 -8.72 -3.65 -4.66
C LYS A 40 -7.40 -3.10 -5.21
N SER A 41 -6.58 -3.95 -5.80
CA SER A 41 -5.30 -3.56 -6.42
C SER A 41 -5.51 -2.64 -7.63
N THR A 42 -6.59 -2.86 -8.38
CA THR A 42 -6.96 -2.01 -9.53
C THR A 42 -7.33 -0.60 -9.07
N LEU A 43 -8.09 -0.47 -7.97
CA LEU A 43 -8.38 0.82 -7.35
C LEU A 43 -7.09 1.55 -6.91
N LEU A 44 -6.15 0.85 -6.24
CA LEU A 44 -4.88 1.45 -5.86
C LEU A 44 -4.07 1.91 -7.07
N LYS A 45 -3.99 1.08 -8.12
CA LYS A 45 -3.30 1.43 -9.38
C LYS A 45 -3.95 2.64 -10.06
N THR A 46 -5.29 2.74 -10.02
CA THR A 46 -6.00 3.91 -10.57
C THR A 46 -5.71 5.16 -9.75
N ILE A 47 -5.71 5.10 -8.42
CA ILE A 47 -5.32 6.22 -7.55
C ILE A 47 -3.85 6.61 -7.79
N ALA A 48 -2.97 5.63 -8.02
CA ALA A 48 -1.56 5.87 -8.34
C ALA A 48 -1.33 6.48 -9.75
N GLY A 49 -2.37 6.55 -10.59
CA GLY A 49 -2.26 7.02 -11.97
C GLY A 49 -1.63 5.99 -12.92
N LEU A 50 -1.53 4.73 -12.51
CA LEU A 50 -0.98 3.63 -13.32
C LEU A 50 -2.04 2.99 -14.23
N LEU A 51 -3.32 3.18 -13.91
CA LEU A 51 -4.45 2.76 -14.71
C LEU A 51 -5.42 3.93 -14.91
N PRO A 52 -6.02 4.08 -16.09
CA PRO A 52 -7.01 5.12 -16.33
C PRO A 52 -8.30 4.83 -15.56
N LEU A 53 -8.99 5.89 -15.14
CA LEU A 53 -10.36 5.81 -14.68
C LEU A 53 -11.27 5.61 -15.90
N GLN A 54 -12.21 4.67 -15.82
CA GLN A 54 -13.13 4.36 -16.92
C GLN A 54 -14.33 5.29 -16.98
N GLY A 55 -14.77 5.83 -15.83
CA GLY A 55 -15.89 6.74 -15.72
C GLY A 55 -15.90 7.48 -14.39
N GLY A 56 -16.71 8.53 -14.30
CA GLY A 56 -16.74 9.38 -13.12
C GLY A 56 -15.53 10.30 -13.00
N SER A 57 -15.13 10.62 -11.77
CA SER A 57 -13.93 11.45 -11.54
C SER A 57 -13.19 11.08 -10.26
N LEU A 58 -11.87 11.23 -10.29
CA LEU A 58 -10.95 11.13 -9.17
C LEU A 58 -10.24 12.48 -9.03
N LYS A 59 -10.41 13.14 -7.88
CA LYS A 59 -9.88 14.47 -7.62
C LYS A 59 -8.99 14.47 -6.39
N PHE A 60 -7.84 15.14 -6.51
CA PHE A 60 -6.93 15.38 -5.38
C PHE A 60 -7.09 16.81 -4.86
N SER A 61 -7.05 16.95 -3.54
CA SER A 61 -6.99 18.26 -2.88
C SER A 61 -5.87 18.23 -1.85
N PRO A 62 -4.84 19.11 -1.97
CA PRO A 62 -4.70 20.15 -3.00
C PRO A 62 -4.43 19.57 -4.41
N HIS A 63 -4.60 20.40 -5.43
CA HIS A 63 -4.21 20.14 -6.81
C HIS A 63 -2.93 20.93 -7.14
N PRO A 64 -1.94 20.40 -7.85
CA PRO A 64 -1.87 19.08 -8.49
C PRO A 64 -1.77 17.91 -7.50
N PRO A 65 -1.97 16.65 -7.96
CA PRO A 65 -1.84 15.47 -7.10
C PRO A 65 -0.52 15.44 -6.35
N PRO A 66 -0.51 15.04 -5.08
CA PRO A 66 0.72 14.91 -4.32
C PRO A 66 1.61 13.81 -4.89
N ALA A 67 2.88 13.80 -4.45
CA ALA A 67 3.73 12.67 -4.69
C ALA A 67 3.15 11.41 -4.02
N ILE A 68 3.12 10.30 -4.76
CA ILE A 68 2.60 9.01 -4.32
C ILE A 68 3.74 8.01 -4.23
N ALA A 69 3.85 7.32 -3.10
CA ALA A 69 4.64 6.10 -3.00
C ALA A 69 3.69 4.91 -3.14
N TYR A 70 3.99 4.00 -4.06
CA TYR A 70 3.20 2.80 -4.29
C TYR A 70 4.07 1.55 -4.08
N LEU A 71 3.59 0.67 -3.21
CA LEU A 71 4.15 -0.67 -3.00
C LEU A 71 3.18 -1.68 -3.61
N PRO A 72 3.48 -2.27 -4.76
CA PRO A 72 2.64 -3.28 -5.41
C PRO A 72 2.73 -4.63 -4.69
N GLN A 73 1.69 -5.46 -4.82
CA GLN A 73 1.63 -6.82 -4.27
C GLN A 73 2.79 -7.71 -4.76
N GLN A 74 3.10 -7.64 -6.04
CA GLN A 74 4.26 -8.29 -6.63
C GLN A 74 5.12 -7.23 -7.30
N LEU A 75 6.34 -7.11 -6.84
CA LEU A 75 7.36 -6.42 -7.62
C LEU A 75 7.95 -7.43 -8.59
N GLU A 76 7.81 -7.15 -9.88
CA GLU A 76 8.59 -7.80 -10.94
C GLU A 76 10.04 -7.30 -10.86
N LEU A 77 10.67 -7.51 -9.71
CA LEU A 77 12.10 -7.33 -9.58
C LEU A 77 12.77 -8.59 -10.11
N ASP A 78 13.51 -8.44 -11.18
CA ASP A 78 14.48 -9.46 -11.55
C ASP A 78 15.50 -9.58 -10.40
N ARG A 79 15.30 -10.62 -9.58
CA ARG A 79 16.20 -10.89 -8.44
C ARG A 79 17.63 -11.24 -8.87
N GLN A 80 17.83 -11.56 -10.15
CA GLN A 80 19.15 -11.83 -10.71
C GLN A 80 19.90 -10.54 -11.08
N PHE A 81 19.18 -9.41 -11.14
CA PHE A 81 19.83 -8.12 -11.38
C PHE A 81 20.79 -7.79 -10.21
N PRO A 82 22.07 -7.51 -10.49
CA PRO A 82 23.11 -7.41 -9.47
C PRO A 82 23.08 -6.08 -8.72
N ILE A 83 21.98 -5.81 -7.99
CA ILE A 83 21.89 -4.65 -7.10
C ILE A 83 21.82 -5.07 -5.63
N THR A 84 22.31 -4.22 -4.77
CA THR A 84 22.28 -4.38 -3.33
C THR A 84 21.00 -3.81 -2.71
N VAL A 85 20.75 -4.13 -1.44
CA VAL A 85 19.69 -3.49 -0.64
C VAL A 85 19.86 -1.97 -0.63
N GLY A 86 21.08 -1.47 -0.45
CA GLY A 86 21.37 -0.04 -0.44
C GLY A 86 21.02 0.63 -1.78
N ASP A 87 21.34 -0.02 -2.90
CA ASP A 87 20.99 0.47 -4.25
C ASP A 87 19.47 0.54 -4.44
N LEU A 88 18.74 -0.54 -4.04
CA LEU A 88 17.28 -0.57 -4.10
C LEU A 88 16.67 0.60 -3.30
N VAL A 89 17.16 0.83 -2.09
CA VAL A 89 16.66 1.91 -1.23
C VAL A 89 17.01 3.28 -1.82
N ALA A 90 18.23 3.45 -2.35
CA ALA A 90 18.67 4.68 -2.99
C ALA A 90 17.82 5.06 -4.22
N MET A 91 17.27 4.08 -4.96
CA MET A 91 16.30 4.34 -6.04
C MET A 91 15.09 5.13 -5.57
N GLY A 92 14.70 5.05 -4.28
CA GLY A 92 13.66 5.89 -3.69
C GLY A 92 13.95 7.40 -3.76
N CYS A 93 15.23 7.79 -3.92
CA CYS A 93 15.63 9.19 -4.06
C CYS A 93 15.45 9.77 -5.49
N TRP A 94 15.26 8.95 -6.52
CA TRP A 94 15.32 9.37 -7.93
C TRP A 94 14.40 10.52 -8.28
N ARG A 95 13.25 10.59 -7.66
CA ARG A 95 12.33 11.71 -7.86
C ARG A 95 12.95 13.06 -7.46
N ARG A 96 13.86 13.08 -6.47
CA ARG A 96 14.49 14.31 -5.94
C ARG A 96 15.86 14.59 -6.53
N SER A 97 16.59 13.56 -6.95
CA SER A 97 17.94 13.68 -7.52
C SER A 97 17.96 13.67 -9.05
N GLY A 98 16.87 13.19 -9.68
CA GLY A 98 16.92 12.73 -11.07
C GLY A 98 17.62 11.37 -11.20
N ILE A 99 17.41 10.69 -12.33
CA ILE A 99 17.97 9.33 -12.58
C ILE A 99 19.49 9.36 -12.66
N PHE A 100 20.07 10.45 -13.14
CA PHE A 100 21.52 10.65 -13.30
C PHE A 100 22.16 11.49 -12.17
N GLY A 101 21.37 11.91 -11.20
CA GLY A 101 21.86 12.76 -10.11
C GLY A 101 22.62 11.95 -9.05
N ALA A 102 23.78 12.46 -8.61
CA ALA A 102 24.51 11.87 -7.47
C ALA A 102 23.69 11.96 -6.18
N VAL A 103 23.74 10.90 -5.36
CA VAL A 103 23.09 10.87 -4.05
C VAL A 103 23.79 11.88 -3.13
N LYS A 104 23.11 12.96 -2.75
CA LYS A 104 23.62 14.02 -1.88
C LYS A 104 23.73 13.54 -0.42
N ARG A 105 24.50 14.26 0.40
CA ARG A 105 24.68 13.91 1.83
C ARG A 105 23.34 13.74 2.57
N ALA A 106 22.38 14.65 2.37
CA ALA A 106 21.06 14.54 2.99
C ALA A 106 20.29 13.29 2.56
N GLN A 107 20.43 12.86 1.31
CA GLN A 107 19.78 11.64 0.81
C GLN A 107 20.44 10.39 1.40
N ARG A 108 21.77 10.38 1.56
CA ARG A 108 22.48 9.27 2.23
C ARG A 108 22.00 9.12 3.67
N GLN A 109 21.81 10.24 4.38
CA GLN A 109 21.25 10.23 5.73
C GLN A 109 19.85 9.61 5.74
N CYS A 110 18.94 10.03 4.84
CA CYS A 110 17.60 9.43 4.73
C CYS A 110 17.65 7.92 4.41
N ILE A 111 18.59 7.47 3.59
CA ILE A 111 18.78 6.04 3.27
C ILE A 111 19.19 5.28 4.53
N THR A 112 20.18 5.81 5.29
CA THR A 112 20.64 5.19 6.54
C THR A 112 19.49 5.08 7.55
N GLU A 113 18.76 6.16 7.80
CA GLU A 113 17.62 6.20 8.71
C GLU A 113 16.50 5.24 8.28
N ALA A 114 16.22 5.14 6.99
CA ALA A 114 15.23 4.21 6.46
C ALA A 114 15.65 2.74 6.68
N LEU A 115 16.92 2.41 6.45
CA LEU A 115 17.47 1.07 6.70
C LEU A 115 17.46 0.72 8.20
N GLU A 116 17.78 1.67 9.06
CA GLU A 116 17.69 1.52 10.52
C GLU A 116 16.24 1.24 10.96
N THR A 117 15.30 2.04 10.47
CA THR A 117 13.85 1.92 10.78
C THR A 117 13.30 0.52 10.50
N VAL A 118 13.77 -0.13 9.43
CA VAL A 118 13.33 -1.48 9.07
C VAL A 118 14.31 -2.58 9.51
N GLY A 119 15.37 -2.24 10.27
CA GLY A 119 16.36 -3.21 10.76
C GLY A 119 17.17 -3.89 9.66
N MET A 120 17.57 -3.14 8.62
CA MET A 120 18.30 -3.65 7.46
C MET A 120 19.72 -3.08 7.29
N THR A 121 20.22 -2.29 8.24
CA THR A 121 21.53 -1.61 8.16
C THR A 121 22.66 -2.58 7.88
N SER A 122 22.73 -3.70 8.59
CA SER A 122 23.78 -4.73 8.40
C SER A 122 23.69 -5.47 7.07
N LEU A 123 22.55 -5.36 6.37
CA LEU A 123 22.30 -6.01 5.08
C LEU A 123 22.38 -5.04 3.90
N ALA A 124 22.79 -3.78 4.12
CA ALA A 124 22.80 -2.74 3.08
C ALA A 124 23.60 -3.14 1.82
N HIS A 125 24.70 -3.87 1.98
CA HIS A 125 25.55 -4.33 0.88
C HIS A 125 25.16 -5.72 0.34
N ARG A 126 24.13 -6.36 0.92
CA ARG A 126 23.70 -7.69 0.51
C ARG A 126 22.94 -7.62 -0.83
N PRO A 127 23.23 -8.53 -1.79
CA PRO A 127 22.48 -8.57 -3.04
C PRO A 127 21.05 -9.06 -2.81
N LEU A 128 20.09 -8.59 -3.62
CA LEU A 128 18.66 -8.87 -3.44
C LEU A 128 18.31 -10.35 -3.56
N ASN A 129 19.02 -11.11 -4.40
CA ASN A 129 18.79 -12.55 -4.57
C ASN A 129 19.13 -13.39 -3.32
N ALA A 130 19.92 -12.82 -2.40
CA ALA A 130 20.31 -13.49 -1.15
C ALA A 130 19.34 -13.15 0.02
N LEU A 131 18.25 -12.40 -0.23
CA LEU A 131 17.29 -12.01 0.80
C LEU A 131 16.15 -13.02 0.93
N SER A 132 15.71 -13.25 2.17
CA SER A 132 14.41 -13.90 2.43
C SER A 132 13.26 -13.00 1.99
N GLY A 133 12.04 -13.54 1.85
CA GLY A 133 10.85 -12.75 1.52
C GLY A 133 10.62 -11.57 2.48
N GLY A 134 10.70 -11.82 3.79
CA GLY A 134 10.55 -10.77 4.80
C GLY A 134 11.67 -9.73 4.77
N GLN A 135 12.93 -10.13 4.47
CA GLN A 135 14.03 -9.19 4.29
C GLN A 135 13.82 -8.30 3.05
N LEU A 136 13.37 -8.89 1.94
CA LEU A 136 13.03 -8.11 0.73
C LEU A 136 11.90 -7.14 1.01
N GLN A 137 10.85 -7.56 1.71
CA GLN A 137 9.73 -6.69 2.06
C GLN A 137 10.18 -5.50 2.93
N ARG A 138 11.07 -5.74 3.92
CA ARG A 138 11.68 -4.66 4.72
C ARG A 138 12.50 -3.70 3.86
N ALA A 139 13.28 -4.19 2.90
CA ALA A 139 14.03 -3.35 1.98
C ALA A 139 13.12 -2.49 1.09
N LEU A 140 11.99 -3.04 0.64
CA LEU A 140 10.97 -2.30 -0.11
C LEU A 140 10.31 -1.20 0.73
N PHE A 141 10.04 -1.47 2.01
CA PHE A 141 9.57 -0.44 2.92
C PHE A 141 10.62 0.66 3.16
N ALA A 142 11.90 0.31 3.30
CA ALA A 142 12.97 1.31 3.37
C ALA A 142 12.99 2.21 2.12
N ARG A 143 12.88 1.62 0.92
CA ARG A 143 12.76 2.37 -0.34
C ARG A 143 11.56 3.32 -0.35
N LEU A 144 10.42 2.87 0.20
CA LEU A 144 9.21 3.69 0.32
C LEU A 144 9.42 4.87 1.28
N LEU A 145 10.05 4.64 2.45
CA LEU A 145 10.36 5.68 3.44
C LEU A 145 11.22 6.80 2.86
N VAL A 146 12.25 6.45 2.09
CA VAL A 146 13.15 7.42 1.44
C VAL A 146 12.44 8.34 0.46
N GLN A 147 11.31 7.91 -0.13
CA GLN A 147 10.53 8.76 -1.04
C GLN A 147 9.91 9.98 -0.36
N GLN A 148 9.65 9.90 0.96
CA GLN A 148 9.08 10.98 1.80
C GLN A 148 7.79 11.59 1.23
N THR A 149 6.94 10.78 0.64
CA THR A 149 5.69 11.24 0.02
C THR A 149 4.58 11.45 1.05
N PRO A 150 3.62 12.34 0.80
CA PRO A 150 2.47 12.54 1.68
C PRO A 150 1.38 11.46 1.51
N LEU A 151 1.36 10.74 0.38
CA LEU A 151 0.41 9.68 0.08
C LEU A 151 1.16 8.37 -0.18
N ILE A 152 0.73 7.32 0.51
CA ILE A 152 1.33 6.00 0.48
C ILE A 152 0.25 4.97 0.19
N LEU A 153 0.47 4.18 -0.84
CA LEU A 153 -0.41 3.10 -1.26
C LEU A 153 0.31 1.76 -1.09
N LEU A 154 -0.30 0.84 -0.35
CA LEU A 154 0.28 -0.47 -0.02
C LEU A 154 -0.66 -1.57 -0.52
N ASP A 155 -0.19 -2.37 -1.45
CA ASP A 155 -0.98 -3.47 -2.02
C ASP A 155 -0.50 -4.79 -1.42
N GLU A 156 -1.27 -5.34 -0.47
CA GLU A 156 -0.98 -6.57 0.28
C GLU A 156 0.43 -6.61 0.90
N PRO A 157 0.81 -5.62 1.70
CA PRO A 157 2.20 -5.46 2.15
C PRO A 157 2.70 -6.55 3.09
N PHE A 158 1.83 -7.41 3.60
CA PHE A 158 2.16 -8.44 4.61
C PHE A 158 2.09 -9.87 4.06
N THR A 159 1.79 -10.04 2.77
CA THR A 159 1.66 -11.38 2.16
C THR A 159 3.01 -12.09 2.11
N GLY A 160 3.06 -13.32 2.65
CA GLY A 160 4.24 -14.18 2.58
C GLY A 160 5.40 -13.80 3.51
N ILE A 161 5.13 -13.01 4.55
CA ILE A 161 6.13 -12.64 5.57
C ILE A 161 5.75 -13.17 6.95
N ASP A 162 6.75 -13.31 7.82
CA ASP A 162 6.57 -13.78 9.20
C ASP A 162 5.95 -12.73 10.12
N THR A 163 5.41 -13.19 11.26
CA THR A 163 4.73 -12.35 12.25
C THR A 163 5.64 -11.25 12.82
N ALA A 164 6.93 -11.54 13.04
CA ALA A 164 7.85 -10.54 13.60
C ALA A 164 8.09 -9.40 12.60
N THR A 165 8.26 -9.74 11.31
CA THR A 165 8.37 -8.76 10.23
C THR A 165 7.08 -7.96 10.07
N THR A 166 5.91 -8.63 10.10
CA THR A 166 4.59 -7.97 10.07
C THR A 166 4.46 -6.94 11.17
N GLY A 167 4.75 -7.31 12.43
CA GLY A 167 4.67 -6.39 13.56
C GLY A 167 5.64 -5.20 13.46
N LEU A 168 6.83 -5.40 12.89
CA LEU A 168 7.74 -4.28 12.62
C LEU A 168 7.15 -3.32 11.58
N LEU A 169 6.65 -3.83 10.46
CA LEU A 169 6.11 -3.01 9.38
C LEU A 169 4.82 -2.29 9.78
N LEU A 170 3.98 -2.90 10.62
CA LEU A 170 2.80 -2.23 11.21
C LEU A 170 3.22 -1.01 12.04
N ARG A 171 4.25 -1.14 12.89
CA ARG A 171 4.78 0.02 13.64
C ARG A 171 5.28 1.14 12.72
N VAL A 172 5.90 0.79 11.59
CA VAL A 172 6.32 1.78 10.58
C VAL A 172 5.11 2.49 9.98
N ILE A 173 4.05 1.76 9.62
CA ILE A 173 2.78 2.31 9.10
C ILE A 173 2.15 3.27 10.12
N GLU A 174 2.04 2.85 11.37
CA GLU A 174 1.50 3.69 12.46
C GLU A 174 2.34 4.95 12.69
N GLN A 175 3.66 4.84 12.61
CA GLN A 175 4.55 6.00 12.71
C GLN A 175 4.33 6.99 11.57
N LEU A 176 4.19 6.51 10.33
CA LEU A 176 3.90 7.36 9.16
C LEU A 176 2.54 8.03 9.30
N HIS A 177 1.52 7.31 9.78
CA HIS A 177 0.20 7.86 10.08
C HIS A 177 0.26 8.97 11.13
N ARG A 178 0.97 8.75 12.25
CA ARG A 178 1.21 9.78 13.29
C ARG A 178 1.94 11.01 12.76
N GLN A 179 2.75 10.87 11.71
CA GLN A 179 3.40 11.98 10.99
C GLN A 179 2.45 12.72 10.03
N GLY A 180 1.16 12.39 10.00
CA GLY A 180 0.15 13.01 9.14
C GLY A 180 0.18 12.53 7.69
N LYS A 181 0.85 11.41 7.38
CA LYS A 181 0.79 10.80 6.04
C LYS A 181 -0.57 10.17 5.82
N THR A 182 -1.05 10.21 4.57
CA THR A 182 -2.24 9.46 4.15
C THR A 182 -1.80 8.08 3.68
N LEU A 183 -2.37 7.03 4.28
CA LEU A 183 -2.04 5.65 3.93
C LEU A 183 -3.30 4.90 3.52
N ILE A 184 -3.22 4.19 2.40
CA ILE A 184 -4.27 3.30 1.91
C ILE A 184 -3.62 1.93 1.69
N ALA A 185 -4.11 0.91 2.41
CA ALA A 185 -3.55 -0.44 2.35
C ALA A 185 -4.60 -1.47 1.97
N VAL A 186 -4.32 -2.29 0.97
CA VAL A 186 -5.12 -3.50 0.67
C VAL A 186 -4.72 -4.59 1.65
N LEU A 187 -5.70 -5.14 2.35
CA LEU A 187 -5.51 -6.16 3.38
C LEU A 187 -6.53 -7.28 3.26
N HIS A 188 -6.16 -8.46 3.74
CA HIS A 188 -7.02 -9.66 3.81
C HIS A 188 -7.30 -10.11 5.23
N ASP A 189 -6.45 -9.75 6.19
CA ASP A 189 -6.60 -10.10 7.61
C ASP A 189 -7.52 -9.10 8.31
N MET A 190 -8.74 -9.55 8.63
CA MET A 190 -9.76 -8.70 9.27
C MET A 190 -9.42 -8.37 10.73
N ALA A 191 -8.67 -9.24 11.44
CA ALA A 191 -8.21 -8.95 12.79
C ALA A 191 -7.18 -7.80 12.75
N MET A 192 -6.21 -7.87 11.83
CA MET A 192 -5.25 -6.80 11.61
C MET A 192 -5.94 -5.47 11.26
N VAL A 193 -6.99 -5.51 10.43
CA VAL A 193 -7.76 -4.30 10.08
C VAL A 193 -8.43 -3.72 11.31
N ALA A 194 -9.10 -4.55 12.14
CA ALA A 194 -9.76 -4.10 13.36
C ALA A 194 -8.77 -3.47 14.36
N ASP A 195 -7.59 -4.06 14.52
CA ASP A 195 -6.62 -3.66 15.54
C ASP A 195 -5.80 -2.42 15.15
N HIS A 196 -5.54 -2.21 13.84
CA HIS A 196 -4.55 -1.23 13.39
C HIS A 196 -5.08 -0.15 12.44
N PHE A 197 -6.28 -0.32 11.85
CA PHE A 197 -6.80 0.60 10.85
C PHE A 197 -8.09 1.28 11.30
N PRO A 198 -8.08 2.60 11.55
CA PRO A 198 -9.28 3.31 12.01
C PRO A 198 -10.38 3.40 10.94
N GLN A 199 -10.03 3.36 9.65
CA GLN A 199 -10.98 3.48 8.56
C GLN A 199 -10.90 2.27 7.62
N ALA A 200 -12.03 1.88 7.02
CA ALA A 200 -12.07 0.82 6.03
C ALA A 200 -12.97 1.17 4.85
N LEU A 201 -12.60 0.63 3.68
CA LEU A 201 -13.39 0.57 2.48
C LEU A 201 -13.59 -0.91 2.11
N LEU A 202 -14.82 -1.39 2.17
CA LEU A 202 -15.18 -2.70 1.62
C LEU A 202 -15.55 -2.55 0.15
N LEU A 203 -14.88 -3.35 -0.70
CA LEU A 203 -15.22 -3.52 -2.11
C LEU A 203 -15.86 -4.87 -2.34
N SER A 204 -17.01 -4.88 -2.99
CA SER A 204 -17.66 -6.10 -3.48
C SER A 204 -18.32 -5.85 -4.84
N ALA A 205 -18.66 -6.93 -5.55
CA ALA A 205 -19.33 -6.83 -6.85
C ALA A 205 -20.74 -6.21 -6.76
N GLN A 206 -21.35 -6.17 -5.59
CA GLN A 206 -22.72 -5.67 -5.40
C GLN A 206 -22.77 -4.28 -4.76
N HIS A 207 -21.81 -3.96 -3.88
CA HIS A 207 -21.80 -2.69 -3.15
C HIS A 207 -20.39 -2.33 -2.67
N CYS A 208 -20.16 -1.05 -2.51
CA CYS A 208 -18.98 -0.50 -1.86
C CYS A 208 -19.41 0.21 -0.57
N ARG A 209 -18.63 0.05 0.50
CA ARG A 209 -18.97 0.64 1.80
C ARG A 209 -17.76 1.29 2.46
N TRP A 210 -17.95 2.52 2.87
CA TRP A 210 -17.00 3.31 3.66
C TRP A 210 -17.45 3.36 5.13
N GLY A 211 -16.53 3.42 6.05
CA GLY A 211 -16.80 3.64 7.45
C GLY A 211 -15.57 3.45 8.33
N THR A 212 -15.79 3.46 9.65
CA THR A 212 -14.78 2.96 10.58
C THR A 212 -14.55 1.46 10.36
N ALA A 213 -13.38 0.95 10.73
CA ALA A 213 -13.10 -0.48 10.60
C ALA A 213 -14.18 -1.33 11.30
N ASP A 214 -14.59 -0.94 12.51
CA ASP A 214 -15.62 -1.65 13.29
C ASP A 214 -16.98 -1.69 12.57
N GLU A 215 -17.44 -0.55 12.01
CA GLU A 215 -18.69 -0.50 11.27
C GLU A 215 -18.68 -1.39 10.04
N VAL A 216 -17.58 -1.34 9.27
CA VAL A 216 -17.44 -2.08 8.03
C VAL A 216 -17.32 -3.59 8.30
N LEU A 217 -16.54 -3.98 9.33
CA LEU A 217 -16.32 -5.39 9.68
C LEU A 217 -17.55 -6.03 10.34
N THR A 218 -18.26 -5.31 11.22
CA THR A 218 -19.44 -5.84 11.92
C THR A 218 -20.59 -6.09 10.95
N GLN A 219 -20.85 -5.16 10.04
CA GLN A 219 -21.93 -5.29 9.07
C GLN A 219 -21.59 -6.21 7.90
N GLY A 220 -20.30 -6.39 7.59
CA GLY A 220 -19.82 -7.41 6.65
C GLY A 220 -20.10 -8.84 7.12
N ARG A 221 -20.18 -9.06 8.44
CA ARG A 221 -20.57 -10.35 9.04
C ARG A 221 -22.07 -10.68 8.87
N VAL A 222 -22.94 -9.67 8.86
CA VAL A 222 -24.38 -9.86 8.72
C VAL A 222 -24.79 -10.21 7.28
N GLY A 223 -24.03 -9.76 6.27
CA GLY A 223 -24.31 -10.05 4.85
C GLY A 223 -23.68 -11.35 4.32
N ASN A 224 -22.77 -11.99 5.06
CA ASN A 224 -21.95 -13.11 4.57
C ASN A 224 -21.96 -14.34 5.51
N THR A 225 -23.14 -14.74 6.02
CA THR A 225 -23.25 -15.98 6.82
C THR A 225 -23.00 -17.26 5.99
N VAL A 226 -22.73 -17.18 4.71
CA VAL A 226 -22.65 -18.37 3.81
C VAL A 226 -21.26 -18.62 3.20
N THR A 227 -20.31 -17.68 3.15
CA THR A 227 -19.14 -17.86 2.26
C THR A 227 -17.79 -18.09 2.94
N TYR A 228 -17.65 -17.91 4.27
CA TYR A 228 -16.35 -18.05 4.94
C TYR A 228 -16.13 -19.38 5.70
N ARG A 229 -17.10 -20.31 5.68
CA ARG A 229 -17.00 -21.62 6.39
C ARG A 229 -16.49 -22.79 5.54
N GLN A 230 -16.17 -22.63 4.27
CA GLN A 230 -15.76 -23.76 3.40
C GLN A 230 -14.30 -23.77 2.94
N ALA A 231 -13.42 -22.93 3.50
CA ALA A 231 -11.99 -22.94 3.17
C ALA A 231 -11.07 -23.53 4.25
N VAL A 232 -11.62 -24.21 5.27
CA VAL A 232 -10.80 -24.93 6.27
C VAL A 232 -11.44 -26.28 6.53
N ALA A 233 -11.07 -27.28 5.80
CA ALA A 233 -11.13 -28.71 6.14
C ALA A 233 -10.34 -29.53 5.07
N PRO A 234 -9.82 -30.70 5.45
CA PRO A 234 -8.47 -30.94 5.96
C PRO A 234 -7.51 -31.37 4.86
#